data_c9256e84e5b960318c637ab4c7642ca2
#
_entry.id   c9256e84e5b960318c637ab4c7642ca2
#
_cell.length_a   1.000
_cell.length_b   1.000
_cell.length_c   1.000
_cell.angle_alpha   90.00
_cell.angle_beta   90.00
_cell.angle_gamma   90.00
#
_symmetry.space_group_name_H-M   'P 1'
#
loop_
_entity.id
_entity.type
_entity.pdbx_description
1 polymer ?
#
loop_
_entity_poly.entity_id
_entity_poly.type
_entity_poly.pdbx_seq_one_letter_code
_entity_poly.pdbx_strand_id
1 'polypeptide(L)'
;MNRTTDSFPPSGESAPPELDDFDDLARSGRGGLFSRIGERFNEALQQGRGGARHRNAIEQMRRSPAITPDDAATRRSRNVNLRRMVIPEGVTIEGSLVAGSESEIGGRIEGDLTVEGALFLLKSAVVTGNVRAGSCQMDGVVEGHVEVSNDLAIGKTGRLNADAIAGRNVDIAGQEHGSVTTPGRLRMAAGSVVNGDVCVRVLNMEEGAALNGVCTMRAPTPKTEDAVPAMEQTK
;
A
#
# COMPACT_ATOMS: atom_id res chain seq x y z
N MET A 1 -6.61 -19.78 -65.35
CA MET A 1 -6.61 -18.42 -65.91
C MET A 1 -7.39 -17.52 -64.96
N ASN A 2 -6.79 -16.62 -64.39
CA ASN A 2 -6.98 -15.26 -63.93
C ASN A 2 -6.24 -15.01 -62.62
N ARG A 3 -5.12 -14.37 -62.77
CA ARG A 3 -4.36 -13.68 -61.71
C ARG A 3 -5.05 -12.34 -61.47
N THR A 4 -5.39 -12.05 -60.22
CA THR A 4 -5.69 -10.69 -59.79
C THR A 4 -4.60 -10.27 -58.81
N THR A 5 -3.74 -9.40 -59.30
CA THR A 5 -2.70 -8.70 -58.54
C THR A 5 -3.35 -7.53 -57.85
N ASP A 6 -3.45 -7.58 -56.50
CA ASP A 6 -3.83 -6.41 -55.74
C ASP A 6 -2.58 -5.63 -55.36
N SER A 7 -2.54 -4.41 -55.89
CA SER A 7 -1.47 -3.43 -55.70
C SER A 7 -1.67 -2.70 -54.38
N PHE A 8 -0.72 -2.81 -53.43
CA PHE A 8 -0.62 -1.93 -52.28
C PHE A 8 -0.14 -0.53 -52.71
N PRO A 9 -0.75 0.54 -52.25
CA PRO A 9 -0.20 1.87 -52.42
C PRO A 9 0.98 2.12 -51.48
N PRO A 10 1.95 2.96 -51.88
CA PRO A 10 3.15 3.23 -51.08
C PRO A 10 2.82 4.13 -49.88
N SER A 11 3.47 3.79 -48.79
CA SER A 11 3.48 4.54 -47.51
C SER A 11 3.95 5.97 -47.76
N GLY A 12 3.07 6.92 -47.51
CA GLY A 12 3.43 8.34 -47.43
C GLY A 12 4.21 8.61 -46.13
N GLU A 13 5.49 8.84 -46.33
CA GLU A 13 6.43 9.36 -45.36
C GLU A 13 6.06 10.81 -45.03
N SER A 14 5.39 11.06 -43.94
CA SER A 14 5.17 12.41 -43.41
C SER A 14 6.38 12.80 -42.55
N ALA A 15 7.18 13.71 -43.10
CA ALA A 15 8.26 14.37 -42.39
C ALA A 15 7.75 15.08 -41.10
N PRO A 16 8.56 15.13 -40.05
CA PRO A 16 8.18 15.87 -38.81
C PRO A 16 8.16 17.38 -39.10
N PRO A 17 7.27 18.14 -38.44
CA PRO A 17 7.21 19.59 -38.61
C PRO A 17 8.48 20.25 -38.06
N GLU A 18 9.06 21.14 -38.86
CA GLU A 18 10.20 21.97 -38.52
C GLU A 18 9.87 22.88 -37.33
N LEU A 19 10.81 22.94 -36.39
CA LEU A 19 10.75 23.68 -35.12
C LEU A 19 11.25 25.13 -35.31
N ASP A 20 10.64 25.92 -36.19
CA ASP A 20 11.13 27.31 -36.48
C ASP A 20 10.15 28.44 -36.14
N ASP A 21 9.09 28.19 -35.35
CA ASP A 21 8.11 29.24 -35.03
C ASP A 21 8.05 29.67 -33.54
N PHE A 22 9.14 29.50 -32.78
CA PHE A 22 9.15 29.97 -31.38
C PHE A 22 9.73 31.38 -31.16
N ASP A 23 10.29 32.04 -32.18
CA ASP A 23 10.90 33.39 -32.01
C ASP A 23 9.95 34.56 -32.24
N ASP A 24 8.74 34.36 -32.72
CA ASP A 24 7.81 35.47 -32.99
C ASP A 24 6.85 35.85 -31.84
N LEU A 25 6.79 35.04 -30.76
CA LEU A 25 5.97 35.34 -29.58
C LEU A 25 6.66 36.28 -28.57
N ALA A 26 7.95 36.54 -28.75
CA ALA A 26 8.73 37.46 -27.86
C ALA A 26 8.67 38.92 -28.24
N ARG A 27 8.08 39.29 -29.39
CA ARG A 27 8.07 40.69 -29.90
C ARG A 27 6.74 41.41 -29.84
N SER A 28 5.63 40.77 -29.47
CA SER A 28 4.37 41.47 -29.25
C SER A 28 4.25 41.94 -27.81
N GLY A 29 5.08 42.88 -27.48
CA GLY A 29 5.05 43.56 -26.20
C GLY A 29 3.76 44.35 -26.01
N ARG A 30 3.10 44.14 -24.89
CA ARG A 30 2.33 45.17 -24.21
C ARG A 30 2.61 45.05 -22.74
N GLY A 31 3.63 45.80 -22.33
CA GLY A 31 3.81 46.20 -20.94
C GLY A 31 2.55 46.91 -20.46
N GLY A 32 1.98 46.43 -19.39
CA GLY A 32 0.79 47.04 -18.85
C GLY A 32 0.35 46.59 -17.46
N LEU A 33 0.79 45.44 -17.02
CA LEU A 33 0.34 44.95 -15.70
C LEU A 33 1.44 44.97 -14.63
N PHE A 34 2.67 44.71 -15.00
CA PHE A 34 3.78 44.65 -14.03
C PHE A 34 4.42 45.99 -13.72
N SER A 35 4.32 47.00 -14.64
CA SER A 35 4.80 48.36 -14.38
C SER A 35 3.96 49.09 -13.31
N ARG A 36 2.65 48.85 -13.28
CA ARG A 36 1.74 49.44 -12.28
C ARG A 36 1.90 48.89 -10.87
N ILE A 37 2.42 47.67 -10.74
CA ILE A 37 2.69 47.07 -9.42
C ILE A 37 4.01 47.59 -8.87
N GLY A 38 5.02 47.82 -9.71
CA GLY A 38 6.31 48.35 -9.33
C GLY A 38 6.24 49.77 -8.79
N GLU A 39 5.44 50.66 -9.41
CA GLU A 39 5.31 52.07 -8.99
C GLU A 39 4.57 52.21 -7.65
N ARG A 40 3.53 51.45 -7.41
CA ARG A 40 2.83 51.45 -6.12
C ARG A 40 3.68 50.90 -4.97
N PHE A 41 4.59 49.99 -5.27
CA PHE A 41 5.51 49.44 -4.26
C PHE A 41 6.60 50.43 -3.86
N ASN A 42 7.07 51.24 -4.81
CA ASN A 42 8.10 52.25 -4.56
C ASN A 42 7.54 53.48 -3.81
N GLU A 43 6.27 53.83 -4.05
CA GLU A 43 5.60 54.94 -3.35
C GLU A 43 5.28 54.55 -1.88
N ALA A 44 4.96 53.30 -1.61
CA ALA A 44 4.76 52.78 -0.25
C ALA A 44 6.05 52.73 0.58
N LEU A 45 7.22 52.62 -0.06
CA LEU A 45 8.52 52.61 0.61
C LEU A 45 9.01 54.01 0.98
N GLN A 46 8.53 55.09 0.30
CA GLN A 46 8.93 56.47 0.59
C GLN A 46 8.08 57.15 1.69
N GLN A 47 6.91 56.62 2.03
CA GLN A 47 6.05 57.20 3.08
C GLN A 47 6.24 56.55 4.46
N GLY A 48 7.10 55.56 4.60
CA GLY A 48 7.38 54.87 5.85
C GLY A 48 8.50 55.46 6.72
N ARG A 49 8.45 56.77 7.05
CA ARG A 49 9.21 57.30 8.18
C ARG A 49 8.56 56.93 9.50
N GLY A 50 8.79 55.71 9.94
CA GLY A 50 8.30 55.21 11.22
C GLY A 50 9.17 54.07 11.74
N GLY A 51 10.14 54.44 12.51
CA GLY A 51 11.20 53.74 13.14
C GLY A 51 10.94 52.35 13.75
N ALA A 52 12.05 51.72 14.00
CA ALA A 52 12.33 50.70 15.02
C ALA A 52 11.56 49.33 15.01
N ARG A 53 10.36 49.20 14.44
CA ARG A 53 9.62 47.94 14.46
C ARG A 53 9.97 46.97 13.31
N HIS A 54 10.55 47.47 12.23
CA HIS A 54 10.93 46.66 11.06
C HIS A 54 12.30 45.96 11.17
N ARG A 55 13.17 46.45 12.05
CA ARG A 55 14.49 45.81 12.25
C ARG A 55 14.34 44.43 12.92
N ASN A 56 13.39 44.27 13.83
CA ASN A 56 13.17 43.01 14.52
C ASN A 56 12.52 41.92 13.62
N ALA A 57 11.75 42.32 12.60
CA ALA A 57 11.14 41.35 11.67
C ALA A 57 12.18 40.75 10.71
N ILE A 58 13.15 41.57 10.26
CA ILE A 58 14.23 41.11 9.37
C ILE A 58 15.23 40.23 10.17
N GLU A 59 15.44 40.55 11.44
CA GLU A 59 16.31 39.74 12.33
C GLU A 59 15.68 38.42 12.71
N GLN A 60 14.35 38.35 12.82
CA GLN A 60 13.63 37.08 13.02
C GLN A 60 13.60 36.20 11.76
N MET A 61 13.56 36.78 10.57
CA MET A 61 13.70 36.01 9.31
C MET A 61 15.11 35.46 9.07
N ARG A 62 16.13 36.09 9.66
CA ARG A 62 17.51 35.55 9.63
C ARG A 62 17.77 34.43 10.63
N ARG A 63 16.85 34.20 11.57
CA ARG A 63 16.88 33.09 12.52
C ARG A 63 16.02 31.92 12.07
N SER A 64 15.76 31.78 10.79
CA SER A 64 15.35 30.46 10.28
C SER A 64 16.46 29.48 10.67
N PRO A 65 16.15 28.41 11.40
CA PRO A 65 17.18 27.45 11.77
C PRO A 65 17.83 26.98 10.48
N ALA A 66 19.12 27.25 10.37
CA ALA A 66 19.92 26.71 9.27
C ALA A 66 19.64 25.20 9.25
N ILE A 67 19.10 24.70 8.15
CA ILE A 67 18.89 23.27 7.96
C ILE A 67 20.28 22.66 8.01
N THR A 68 20.62 22.07 9.14
CA THR A 68 21.89 21.38 9.31
C THR A 68 21.93 20.22 8.32
N PRO A 69 23.09 19.88 7.76
CA PRO A 69 23.22 18.71 6.87
C PRO A 69 22.65 17.42 7.47
N ASP A 70 22.64 17.35 8.79
CA ASP A 70 22.07 16.24 9.56
C ASP A 70 20.53 16.15 9.45
N ASP A 71 19.81 17.30 9.42
CA ASP A 71 18.36 17.32 9.21
C ASP A 71 17.98 16.87 7.79
N ALA A 72 18.83 17.19 6.80
CA ALA A 72 18.65 16.73 5.44
C ALA A 72 18.93 15.22 5.31
N ALA A 73 19.89 14.71 6.06
CA ALA A 73 20.18 13.27 6.13
C ALA A 73 19.06 12.51 6.85
N THR A 74 18.53 13.06 7.95
CA THR A 74 17.41 12.47 8.70
C THR A 74 16.10 12.48 7.89
N ARG A 75 15.86 13.52 7.08
CA ARG A 75 14.72 13.54 6.13
C ARG A 75 14.91 12.55 4.99
N ARG A 76 16.13 12.33 4.51
CA ARG A 76 16.45 11.29 3.51
C ARG A 76 16.30 9.89 4.08
N SER A 77 16.63 9.68 5.36
CA SER A 77 16.43 8.38 6.03
C SER A 77 14.94 8.05 6.29
N ARG A 78 14.07 9.07 6.39
CA ARG A 78 12.60 8.85 6.48
C ARG A 78 11.96 8.59 5.12
N ASN A 79 12.65 8.89 4.04
CA ASN A 79 12.31 8.45 2.69
C ASN A 79 13.04 7.13 2.38
N VAL A 80 13.08 6.23 3.35
CA VAL A 80 13.36 4.82 3.10
C VAL A 80 12.31 4.41 2.08
N ASN A 81 12.75 4.26 0.85
CA ASN A 81 12.01 3.78 -0.28
C ASN A 81 11.03 2.70 0.22
N LEU A 82 9.79 3.09 0.43
CA LEU A 82 8.68 2.17 0.39
C LEU A 82 8.67 1.72 -1.07
N ARG A 83 9.49 0.73 -1.38
CA ARG A 83 9.49 0.07 -2.67
C ARG A 83 8.19 -0.72 -2.72
N ARG A 84 7.11 0.00 -2.99
CA ARG A 84 5.81 -0.60 -3.20
C ARG A 84 5.89 -1.35 -4.52
N MET A 85 5.65 -2.64 -4.46
CA MET A 85 5.48 -3.46 -5.64
C MET A 85 4.02 -3.39 -6.05
N VAL A 86 3.76 -3.09 -7.32
CA VAL A 86 2.40 -3.06 -7.87
C VAL A 86 2.33 -3.99 -9.07
N ILE A 87 1.44 -4.99 -8.99
CA ILE A 87 1.13 -5.89 -10.09
C ILE A 87 -0.27 -5.53 -10.58
N PRO A 88 -0.42 -4.91 -11.77
CA PRO A 88 -1.72 -4.54 -12.31
C PRO A 88 -2.52 -5.78 -12.73
N GLU A 89 -3.82 -5.57 -12.93
CA GLU A 89 -4.69 -6.60 -13.51
C GLU A 89 -4.22 -7.00 -14.92
N GLY A 90 -4.48 -8.25 -15.30
CA GLY A 90 -4.07 -8.81 -16.59
C GLY A 90 -2.64 -9.33 -16.64
N VAL A 91 -1.84 -9.15 -15.62
CA VAL A 91 -0.50 -9.75 -15.49
C VAL A 91 -0.61 -11.13 -14.84
N THR A 92 0.01 -12.12 -15.43
CA THR A 92 0.13 -13.47 -14.84
C THR A 92 1.58 -13.71 -14.46
N ILE A 93 1.81 -14.18 -13.26
CA ILE A 93 3.14 -14.55 -12.74
C ILE A 93 3.07 -16.02 -12.35
N GLU A 94 3.98 -16.80 -12.89
CA GLU A 94 4.16 -18.22 -12.55
C GLU A 94 5.49 -18.41 -11.82
N GLY A 95 5.48 -19.04 -10.66
CA GLY A 95 6.67 -19.33 -9.89
C GLY A 95 6.70 -18.64 -8.52
N SER A 96 7.89 -18.39 -7.98
CA SER A 96 8.06 -17.81 -6.66
C SER A 96 8.28 -16.30 -6.73
N LEU A 97 7.48 -15.54 -5.98
CA LEU A 97 7.56 -14.08 -5.89
C LEU A 97 7.93 -13.68 -4.46
N VAL A 98 9.03 -12.95 -4.32
CA VAL A 98 9.51 -12.45 -3.03
C VAL A 98 9.55 -10.92 -3.03
N ALA A 99 8.87 -10.29 -2.08
CA ALA A 99 8.86 -8.85 -1.90
C ALA A 99 9.18 -8.47 -0.44
N GLY A 100 10.11 -7.55 -0.24
CA GLY A 100 10.56 -7.12 1.08
C GLY A 100 9.75 -5.97 1.69
N SER A 101 8.69 -5.50 1.02
CA SER A 101 7.93 -4.34 1.47
C SER A 101 6.46 -4.44 1.10
N GLU A 102 5.74 -3.33 1.14
CA GLU A 102 4.33 -3.24 0.75
C GLU A 102 4.13 -3.68 -0.70
N SER A 103 3.16 -4.56 -0.94
CA SER A 103 2.83 -5.11 -2.26
C SER A 103 1.35 -5.02 -2.55
N GLU A 104 1.01 -4.53 -3.74
CA GLU A 104 -0.37 -4.46 -4.25
C GLU A 104 -0.50 -5.32 -5.50
N ILE A 105 -1.42 -6.26 -5.47
CA ILE A 105 -1.57 -7.27 -6.50
C ILE A 105 -3.00 -7.24 -7.04
N GLY A 106 -3.14 -7.00 -8.35
CA GLY A 106 -4.38 -7.06 -9.09
C GLY A 106 -4.41 -8.16 -10.17
N GLY A 107 -3.27 -8.80 -10.41
CA GLY A 107 -3.10 -9.83 -11.43
C GLY A 107 -3.30 -11.26 -10.91
N ARG A 108 -2.89 -12.25 -11.74
CA ARG A 108 -2.91 -13.67 -11.40
C ARG A 108 -1.52 -14.13 -10.97
N ILE A 109 -1.45 -14.86 -9.87
CA ILE A 109 -0.22 -15.47 -9.37
C ILE A 109 -0.44 -16.97 -9.20
N GLU A 110 0.43 -17.76 -9.80
CA GLU A 110 0.46 -19.22 -9.67
C GLU A 110 1.80 -19.63 -9.05
N GLY A 111 1.82 -19.94 -7.76
CA GLY A 111 3.02 -20.35 -7.03
C GLY A 111 3.15 -19.72 -5.65
N ASP A 112 4.39 -19.60 -5.17
CA ASP A 112 4.67 -19.14 -3.82
C ASP A 112 4.83 -17.61 -3.77
N LEU A 113 4.08 -16.95 -2.91
CA LEU A 113 4.14 -15.52 -2.66
C LEU A 113 4.66 -15.25 -1.25
N THR A 114 5.80 -14.60 -1.14
CA THR A 114 6.39 -14.19 0.14
C THR A 114 6.53 -12.67 0.20
N VAL A 115 5.85 -12.03 1.15
CA VAL A 115 5.90 -10.58 1.37
C VAL A 115 6.22 -10.30 2.83
N GLU A 116 7.35 -9.69 3.13
CA GLU A 116 7.70 -9.35 4.52
C GLU A 116 6.81 -8.25 5.12
N GLY A 117 6.28 -7.38 4.27
CA GLY A 117 5.45 -6.24 4.63
C GLY A 117 3.96 -6.49 4.54
N ALA A 118 3.21 -5.44 4.17
CA ALA A 118 1.78 -5.50 3.94
C ALA A 118 1.46 -5.95 2.51
N LEU A 119 0.58 -6.92 2.39
CA LEU A 119 0.07 -7.45 1.13
C LEU A 119 -1.37 -6.98 0.92
N PHE A 120 -1.63 -6.35 -0.22
CA PHE A 120 -2.95 -5.93 -0.66
C PHE A 120 -3.34 -6.68 -1.92
N LEU A 121 -4.33 -7.56 -1.81
CA LEU A 121 -4.91 -8.28 -2.95
C LEU A 121 -6.18 -7.55 -3.40
N LEU A 122 -6.15 -7.00 -4.60
CA LEU A 122 -7.30 -6.31 -5.18
C LEU A 122 -8.39 -7.31 -5.62
N LYS A 123 -9.58 -6.81 -5.96
CA LYS A 123 -10.73 -7.64 -6.36
C LYS A 123 -10.47 -8.52 -7.59
N SER A 124 -9.61 -8.06 -8.49
CA SER A 124 -9.19 -8.79 -9.69
C SER A 124 -8.07 -9.80 -9.43
N ALA A 125 -7.48 -9.78 -8.22
CA ALA A 125 -6.40 -10.68 -7.87
C ALA A 125 -6.88 -12.12 -7.73
N VAL A 126 -6.12 -13.03 -8.34
CA VAL A 126 -6.29 -14.49 -8.17
C VAL A 126 -4.93 -15.06 -7.80
N VAL A 127 -4.83 -15.64 -6.63
CA VAL A 127 -3.59 -16.27 -6.15
C VAL A 127 -3.85 -17.74 -5.92
N THR A 128 -3.05 -18.59 -6.58
CA THR A 128 -3.10 -20.05 -6.41
C THR A 128 -1.74 -20.53 -5.92
N GLY A 129 -1.69 -20.99 -4.67
CA GLY A 129 -0.45 -21.49 -4.04
C GLY A 129 -0.28 -21.05 -2.60
N ASN A 130 0.98 -20.96 -2.15
CA ASN A 130 1.29 -20.60 -0.76
C ASN A 130 1.53 -19.08 -0.64
N VAL A 131 0.83 -18.45 0.29
CA VAL A 131 0.98 -17.02 0.59
C VAL A 131 1.56 -16.84 1.98
N ARG A 132 2.70 -16.16 2.08
CA ARG A 132 3.30 -15.73 3.33
C ARG A 132 3.40 -14.23 3.36
N ALA A 133 2.82 -13.60 4.39
CA ALA A 133 2.82 -12.14 4.49
C ALA A 133 3.04 -11.65 5.93
N GLY A 134 3.55 -10.43 6.09
CA GLY A 134 3.56 -9.76 7.38
C GLY A 134 2.15 -9.42 7.84
N SER A 135 1.38 -8.73 7.00
CA SER A 135 -0.06 -8.48 7.14
C SER A 135 -0.71 -8.64 5.78
N CYS A 136 -1.95 -9.14 5.72
CA CYS A 136 -2.64 -9.35 4.45
C CYS A 136 -4.04 -8.75 4.48
N GLN A 137 -4.34 -7.95 3.46
CA GLN A 137 -5.71 -7.52 3.16
C GLN A 137 -6.09 -8.03 1.78
N MET A 138 -7.22 -8.75 1.69
CA MET A 138 -7.65 -9.41 0.46
C MET A 138 -9.10 -9.09 0.12
N ASP A 139 -9.28 -8.65 -1.12
CA ASP A 139 -10.60 -8.47 -1.75
C ASP A 139 -10.81 -9.41 -2.95
N GLY A 140 -9.78 -10.14 -3.36
CA GLY A 140 -9.74 -11.10 -4.47
C GLY A 140 -10.01 -12.54 -4.06
N VAL A 141 -9.51 -13.49 -4.87
CA VAL A 141 -9.61 -14.94 -4.66
C VAL A 141 -8.25 -15.51 -4.33
N VAL A 142 -8.18 -16.30 -3.26
CA VAL A 142 -6.96 -17.03 -2.88
C VAL A 142 -7.28 -18.50 -2.69
N GLU A 143 -6.47 -19.35 -3.29
CA GLU A 143 -6.57 -20.81 -3.20
C GLU A 143 -5.23 -21.39 -2.77
N GLY A 144 -5.23 -22.21 -1.71
CA GLY A 144 -4.03 -22.91 -1.23
C GLY A 144 -3.78 -22.76 0.26
N HIS A 145 -2.65 -22.16 0.67
CA HIS A 145 -2.30 -21.96 2.07
C HIS A 145 -1.89 -20.51 2.34
N VAL A 146 -2.43 -19.92 3.42
CA VAL A 146 -2.15 -18.53 3.79
C VAL A 146 -1.56 -18.47 5.19
N GLU A 147 -0.34 -17.97 5.30
CA GLU A 147 0.36 -17.74 6.56
C GLU A 147 0.65 -16.25 6.74
N VAL A 148 0.06 -15.64 7.76
CA VAL A 148 0.23 -14.20 8.04
C VAL A 148 0.77 -14.03 9.45
N SER A 149 1.86 -13.29 9.59
CA SER A 149 2.53 -13.09 10.88
C SER A 149 1.75 -12.19 11.84
N ASN A 150 0.96 -11.26 11.32
CA ASN A 150 0.19 -10.31 12.12
C ASN A 150 -1.32 -10.43 11.85
N ASP A 151 -1.88 -9.52 11.08
CA ASP A 151 -3.32 -9.38 10.89
C ASP A 151 -3.72 -9.79 9.47
N LEU A 152 -4.81 -10.57 9.38
CA LEU A 152 -5.44 -10.97 8.12
C LEU A 152 -6.81 -10.31 8.03
N ALA A 153 -7.07 -9.59 6.95
CA ALA A 153 -8.36 -8.98 6.67
C ALA A 153 -8.92 -9.49 5.32
N ILE A 154 -10.10 -10.09 5.34
CA ILE A 154 -10.82 -10.55 4.16
C ILE A 154 -11.97 -9.58 3.91
N GLY A 155 -11.89 -8.82 2.81
CA GLY A 155 -12.92 -7.86 2.41
C GLY A 155 -14.20 -8.54 1.92
N LYS A 156 -15.25 -7.76 1.72
CA LYS A 156 -16.59 -8.28 1.35
C LYS A 156 -16.63 -9.06 0.04
N THR A 157 -15.74 -8.76 -0.88
CA THR A 157 -15.63 -9.46 -2.18
C THR A 157 -14.60 -10.58 -2.14
N GLY A 158 -13.82 -10.66 -1.06
CA GLY A 158 -12.77 -11.67 -0.87
C GLY A 158 -13.34 -13.07 -0.71
N ARG A 159 -12.69 -14.02 -1.37
CA ARG A 159 -12.95 -15.44 -1.24
C ARG A 159 -11.66 -16.16 -0.94
N LEU A 160 -11.63 -16.81 0.19
CA LEU A 160 -10.51 -17.63 0.62
C LEU A 160 -10.90 -19.10 0.57
N ASN A 161 -10.26 -19.87 -0.30
CA ASN A 161 -10.38 -21.33 -0.37
C ASN A 161 -9.06 -21.95 0.09
N ALA A 162 -8.74 -21.76 1.37
CA ALA A 162 -7.42 -22.10 1.87
C ALA A 162 -7.43 -22.27 3.39
N ASP A 163 -6.39 -22.93 3.88
CA ASP A 163 -6.11 -22.94 5.31
C ASP A 163 -5.36 -21.67 5.69
N ALA A 164 -5.94 -20.88 6.61
CA ALA A 164 -5.41 -19.61 7.06
C ALA A 164 -4.81 -19.72 8.46
N ILE A 165 -3.56 -19.31 8.58
CA ILE A 165 -2.87 -19.17 9.87
C ILE A 165 -2.50 -17.71 10.05
N ALA A 166 -3.06 -17.05 11.06
CA ALA A 166 -2.72 -15.67 11.39
C ALA A 166 -2.11 -15.59 12.78
N GLY A 167 -1.06 -14.74 12.93
CA GLY A 167 -0.34 -14.60 14.19
C GLY A 167 -1.07 -13.75 15.23
N ARG A 168 -2.03 -12.89 14.83
CA ARG A 168 -2.75 -11.99 15.74
C ARG A 168 -4.25 -11.99 15.53
N ASN A 169 -4.75 -11.19 14.63
CA ASN A 169 -6.18 -10.99 14.43
C ASN A 169 -6.59 -11.39 13.03
N VAL A 170 -7.84 -11.82 12.91
CA VAL A 170 -8.48 -12.11 11.62
C VAL A 170 -9.81 -11.39 11.56
N ASP A 171 -10.00 -10.59 10.52
CA ASP A 171 -11.25 -9.89 10.22
C ASP A 171 -11.84 -10.45 8.92
N ILE A 172 -13.02 -11.07 8.97
CA ILE A 172 -13.67 -11.68 7.82
C ILE A 172 -14.97 -10.94 7.51
N ALA A 173 -15.04 -10.34 6.33
CA ALA A 173 -16.26 -9.75 5.79
C ALA A 173 -16.77 -10.46 4.53
N GLY A 174 -15.98 -11.36 3.95
CA GLY A 174 -16.26 -12.14 2.74
C GLY A 174 -16.62 -13.60 3.01
N GLN A 175 -16.20 -14.47 2.10
CA GLN A 175 -16.43 -15.91 2.17
C GLN A 175 -15.12 -16.64 2.40
N GLU A 176 -15.15 -17.60 3.30
CA GLU A 176 -14.03 -18.47 3.60
C GLU A 176 -14.44 -19.93 3.58
N HIS A 177 -13.59 -20.76 2.96
CA HIS A 177 -13.71 -22.21 2.92
C HIS A 177 -12.36 -22.81 3.27
N GLY A 178 -12.23 -23.33 4.48
CA GLY A 178 -10.99 -23.93 4.99
C GLY A 178 -10.89 -23.84 6.50
N SER A 179 -9.68 -24.02 7.03
CA SER A 179 -9.47 -23.88 8.47
C SER A 179 -8.82 -22.54 8.82
N VAL A 180 -9.32 -21.89 9.89
CA VAL A 180 -8.75 -20.64 10.42
C VAL A 180 -8.13 -20.89 11.76
N THR A 181 -6.85 -20.64 11.89
CA THR A 181 -6.15 -20.72 13.16
C THR A 181 -5.54 -19.37 13.52
N THR A 182 -5.95 -18.82 14.64
CA THR A 182 -5.31 -17.61 15.20
C THR A 182 -5.26 -17.64 16.72
N PRO A 183 -4.12 -17.31 17.32
CA PRO A 183 -4.01 -17.16 18.78
C PRO A 183 -4.68 -15.89 19.30
N GLY A 184 -5.16 -15.02 18.42
CA GLY A 184 -5.77 -13.75 18.74
C GLY A 184 -7.28 -13.74 18.65
N ARG A 185 -7.82 -12.72 17.98
CA ARG A 185 -9.24 -12.48 17.81
C ARG A 185 -9.66 -12.77 16.38
N LEU A 186 -10.78 -13.48 16.22
CA LEU A 186 -11.51 -13.57 14.97
C LEU A 186 -12.74 -12.66 15.05
N ARG A 187 -12.87 -11.74 14.09
CA ARG A 187 -14.07 -10.95 13.90
C ARG A 187 -14.73 -11.33 12.59
N MET A 188 -15.99 -11.66 12.65
CA MET A 188 -16.84 -11.95 11.50
C MET A 188 -17.82 -10.80 11.32
N ALA A 189 -17.72 -10.06 10.22
CA ALA A 189 -18.61 -8.96 9.90
C ALA A 189 -19.96 -9.47 9.40
N ALA A 190 -20.94 -8.59 9.38
CA ALA A 190 -22.30 -8.92 8.91
C ALA A 190 -22.28 -9.45 7.46
N GLY A 191 -22.91 -10.60 7.25
CA GLY A 191 -23.00 -11.27 5.96
C GLY A 191 -21.77 -12.09 5.56
N SER A 192 -20.76 -12.20 6.43
CA SER A 192 -19.64 -13.11 6.19
C SER A 192 -20.05 -14.57 6.38
N VAL A 193 -19.40 -15.45 5.62
CA VAL A 193 -19.63 -16.91 5.70
C VAL A 193 -18.31 -17.62 5.85
N VAL A 194 -18.17 -18.40 6.91
CA VAL A 194 -17.02 -19.26 7.16
C VAL A 194 -17.49 -20.71 7.16
N ASN A 195 -16.90 -21.53 6.29
CA ASN A 195 -17.18 -22.96 6.19
C ASN A 195 -15.89 -23.73 6.48
N GLY A 196 -15.74 -24.21 7.69
CA GLY A 196 -14.58 -24.99 8.12
C GLY A 196 -14.31 -24.89 9.61
N ASP A 197 -13.12 -25.36 10.01
CA ASP A 197 -12.76 -25.42 11.41
C ASP A 197 -12.06 -24.15 11.87
N VAL A 198 -12.52 -23.59 12.96
CA VAL A 198 -12.00 -22.35 13.52
C VAL A 198 -11.35 -22.60 14.87
N CYS A 199 -10.06 -22.24 15.00
CA CYS A 199 -9.33 -22.34 16.26
C CYS A 199 -8.84 -20.96 16.68
N VAL A 200 -9.50 -20.34 17.68
CA VAL A 200 -9.29 -18.96 18.08
C VAL A 200 -9.30 -18.78 19.59
N ARG A 201 -8.81 -17.64 20.07
CA ARG A 201 -8.94 -17.28 21.49
C ARG A 201 -10.21 -16.49 21.75
N VAL A 202 -10.56 -15.56 20.88
CA VAL A 202 -11.74 -14.70 21.01
C VAL A 202 -12.48 -14.68 19.69
N LEU A 203 -13.76 -15.01 19.68
CA LEU A 203 -14.64 -14.94 18.53
C LEU A 203 -15.65 -13.80 18.73
N ASN A 204 -15.71 -12.90 17.77
CA ASN A 204 -16.73 -11.85 17.66
C ASN A 204 -17.50 -12.04 16.36
N MET A 205 -18.79 -12.28 16.44
CA MET A 205 -19.68 -12.40 15.27
C MET A 205 -20.66 -11.23 15.26
N GLU A 206 -20.78 -10.59 14.10
CA GLU A 206 -21.83 -9.59 13.87
C GLU A 206 -23.11 -10.28 13.38
N GLU A 207 -24.24 -9.58 13.51
CA GLU A 207 -25.54 -10.09 13.08
C GLU A 207 -25.53 -10.42 11.57
N GLY A 208 -26.01 -11.62 11.21
CA GLY A 208 -26.00 -12.12 9.84
C GLY A 208 -24.72 -12.80 9.39
N ALA A 209 -23.71 -12.93 10.27
CA ALA A 209 -22.55 -13.78 10.00
C ALA A 209 -22.90 -15.25 10.20
N ALA A 210 -22.38 -16.14 9.35
CA ALA A 210 -22.59 -17.59 9.43
C ALA A 210 -21.26 -18.33 9.59
N LEU A 211 -21.20 -19.20 10.59
CA LEU A 211 -20.08 -20.12 10.81
C LEU A 211 -20.61 -21.56 10.72
N ASN A 212 -20.12 -22.31 9.76
CA ASN A 212 -20.45 -23.71 9.54
C ASN A 212 -19.21 -24.57 9.74
N GLY A 213 -19.09 -25.25 10.85
CA GLY A 213 -17.94 -26.10 11.20
C GLY A 213 -17.71 -26.18 12.70
N VAL A 214 -16.53 -26.63 13.08
CA VAL A 214 -16.14 -26.76 14.48
C VAL A 214 -15.40 -25.53 14.95
N CYS A 215 -15.94 -24.87 15.99
CA CYS A 215 -15.25 -23.75 16.63
C CYS A 215 -14.58 -24.22 17.92
N THR A 216 -13.27 -24.18 17.95
CA THR A 216 -12.45 -24.47 19.13
C THR A 216 -11.89 -23.21 19.72
N MET A 217 -12.29 -22.88 20.94
CA MET A 217 -11.67 -21.75 21.66
C MET A 217 -10.56 -22.27 22.56
N ARG A 218 -9.30 -21.83 22.29
CA ARG A 218 -8.17 -22.13 23.18
C ARG A 218 -8.13 -21.07 24.27
N ALA A 219 -8.18 -21.55 25.54
CA ALA A 219 -7.80 -20.71 26.66
C ALA A 219 -6.35 -20.22 26.50
N PRO A 220 -6.00 -19.00 26.96
CA PRO A 220 -4.62 -18.55 26.95
C PRO A 220 -3.82 -19.57 27.79
N THR A 221 -2.91 -20.30 27.13
CA THR A 221 -1.87 -21.03 27.89
C THR A 221 -1.06 -19.96 28.59
N PRO A 222 -1.02 -19.92 29.95
CA PRO A 222 -0.09 -19.05 30.62
C PRO A 222 1.31 -19.45 30.11
N LYS A 223 2.08 -18.48 29.62
CA LYS A 223 3.51 -18.68 29.38
C LYS A 223 4.09 -19.16 30.70
N THR A 224 4.41 -20.42 30.80
CA THR A 224 5.20 -20.95 31.89
C THR A 224 6.65 -20.57 31.60
N GLU A 225 6.97 -19.29 31.74
CA GLU A 225 8.32 -18.84 32.04
C GLU A 225 8.47 -19.14 33.54
N ASP A 226 9.56 -19.88 33.88
CA ASP A 226 9.98 -20.24 35.22
C ASP A 226 9.30 -21.45 35.90
N ALA A 227 9.42 -22.62 35.29
CA ALA A 227 9.61 -23.82 36.07
C ALA A 227 11.10 -23.91 36.44
N VAL A 228 11.50 -23.20 37.48
CA VAL A 228 12.78 -23.49 38.14
C VAL A 228 12.68 -24.91 38.70
N PRO A 229 13.53 -25.86 38.29
CA PRO A 229 13.51 -27.16 38.93
C PRO A 229 13.94 -27.00 40.38
N ALA A 230 13.07 -27.30 41.32
CA ALA A 230 13.39 -27.40 42.74
C ALA A 230 14.54 -28.41 42.87
N MET A 231 15.70 -27.94 43.26
CA MET A 231 16.80 -28.76 43.69
C MET A 231 16.34 -29.56 44.91
N GLU A 232 16.18 -30.83 44.73
CA GLU A 232 15.99 -31.82 45.77
C GLU A 232 17.24 -31.85 46.65
N GLN A 233 17.14 -31.24 47.86
CA GLN A 233 18.16 -31.37 48.89
C GLN A 233 18.01 -32.75 49.51
N THR A 234 18.80 -33.67 49.10
CA THR A 234 19.00 -34.96 49.80
C THR A 234 19.92 -34.74 50.99
N LYS A 235 19.46 -35.12 52.11
CA LYS A 235 20.15 -35.17 53.41
C LYS A 235 21.02 -36.40 53.49
#